data_687f24207eda802c0902e963eca8b98b
#
_entry.id   687f24207eda802c0902e963eca8b98b
#
_cell.length_a   1.000
_cell.length_b   1.000
_cell.length_c   1.000
_cell.angle_alpha   90.00
_cell.angle_beta   90.00
_cell.angle_gamma   90.00
#
_symmetry.space_group_name_H-M   'P 1'
#
loop_
_entity.id
_entity.type
_entity.pdbx_description
1 polymer ?
#
loop_
_entity_poly.entity_id
_entity_poly.type
_entity_poly.pdbx_seq_one_letter_code
_entity_poly.pdbx_strand_id
1 'polypeptide(L)'
;VPSGARKIVLVGNPNVGKSVFFNYLTGLYVDVSNFPGTTVDISYGKLGEDVVIDTPGVYGISSFNDEERVARDVILSADLIVNVVDAVHLERDLFLTLQVIDTGIPVLVALNMVDDAAQKGIQVDAHLLEHLLGVPVVSTVAVKGEGLEQVRGRLDEARAGSVPAPLQRELKEALNRIGSQAEALLVLEGDPHVAERHGIAPGDRREAIYS
;
A
#
# COMPACT_ATOMS: atom_id res chain seq x y z
N VAL A 1 -12.55 -12.26 16.53
CA VAL A 1 -12.29 -10.85 16.87
C VAL A 1 -13.31 -10.47 17.94
N PRO A 2 -12.91 -9.88 19.09
CA PRO A 2 -13.84 -9.39 20.08
C PRO A 2 -14.85 -8.42 19.47
N SER A 3 -16.08 -8.48 19.91
CA SER A 3 -17.13 -7.54 19.47
C SER A 3 -16.73 -6.11 19.86
N GLY A 4 -16.49 -5.26 18.87
CA GLY A 4 -16.09 -3.85 19.04
C GLY A 4 -14.61 -3.54 18.76
N ALA A 5 -13.74 -4.54 18.52
CA ALA A 5 -12.36 -4.33 18.12
C ALA A 5 -12.27 -3.89 16.63
N ARG A 6 -11.53 -2.81 16.34
CA ARG A 6 -11.26 -2.40 14.97
C ARG A 6 -10.24 -3.34 14.31
N LYS A 7 -10.42 -3.61 13.05
CA LYS A 7 -9.45 -4.31 12.21
C LYS A 7 -8.57 -3.28 11.50
N ILE A 8 -7.33 -3.20 11.90
CA ILE A 8 -6.30 -2.36 11.27
C ILE A 8 -5.51 -3.26 10.34
N VAL A 9 -5.61 -3.03 9.04
CA VAL A 9 -4.96 -3.87 8.02
C VAL A 9 -3.74 -3.13 7.45
N LEU A 10 -2.58 -3.79 7.51
CA LEU A 10 -1.36 -3.31 6.87
C LEU A 10 -1.35 -3.75 5.40
N VAL A 11 -1.18 -2.80 4.51
CA VAL A 11 -1.17 -3.01 3.06
C VAL A 11 0.07 -2.37 2.45
N GLY A 12 0.65 -3.00 1.46
CA GLY A 12 1.80 -2.45 0.75
C GLY A 12 2.37 -3.42 -0.28
N ASN A 13 3.15 -2.88 -1.19
CA ASN A 13 3.90 -3.67 -2.15
C ASN A 13 4.89 -4.59 -1.45
N PRO A 14 5.39 -5.64 -2.11
CA PRO A 14 6.48 -6.45 -1.55
C PRO A 14 7.70 -5.59 -1.19
N ASN A 15 8.33 -5.90 -0.06
CA ASN A 15 9.58 -5.30 0.40
C ASN A 15 9.54 -3.81 0.80
N VAL A 16 8.38 -3.24 1.06
CA VAL A 16 8.24 -1.84 1.52
C VAL A 16 8.51 -1.64 3.02
N GLY A 17 8.84 -2.71 3.75
CA GLY A 17 9.08 -2.66 5.20
C GLY A 17 7.83 -2.88 6.07
N LYS A 18 6.76 -3.39 5.51
CA LYS A 18 5.46 -3.61 6.17
C LYS A 18 5.57 -4.43 7.47
N SER A 19 6.39 -5.47 7.50
CA SER A 19 6.60 -6.31 8.69
C SER A 19 7.21 -5.56 9.87
N VAL A 20 7.99 -4.51 9.63
CA VAL A 20 8.53 -3.67 10.71
C VAL A 20 7.41 -2.91 11.40
N PHE A 21 6.48 -2.35 10.64
CA PHE A 21 5.28 -1.70 11.19
C PHE A 21 4.42 -2.68 11.96
N PHE A 22 4.20 -3.88 11.42
CA PHE A 22 3.44 -4.92 12.07
C PHE A 22 4.02 -5.28 13.44
N ASN A 23 5.32 -5.57 13.50
CA ASN A 23 6.00 -5.90 14.76
C ASN A 23 5.99 -4.75 15.77
N TYR A 24 6.12 -3.51 15.30
CA TYR A 24 6.05 -2.34 16.18
C TYR A 24 4.66 -2.15 16.79
N LEU A 25 3.62 -2.27 15.97
CA LEU A 25 2.24 -2.04 16.41
C LEU A 25 1.73 -3.15 17.32
N THR A 26 2.11 -4.41 17.07
CA THR A 26 1.60 -5.58 17.81
C THR A 26 2.49 -6.07 18.95
N GLY A 27 3.75 -5.64 18.97
CA GLY A 27 4.74 -6.16 19.92
C GLY A 27 5.13 -7.61 19.62
N LEU A 28 5.41 -8.39 20.68
CA LEU A 28 5.95 -9.75 20.56
C LEU A 28 4.89 -10.85 20.39
N TYR A 29 3.61 -10.52 20.54
CA TYR A 29 2.52 -11.50 20.45
C TYR A 29 1.86 -11.45 19.08
N VAL A 30 2.27 -12.38 18.22
CA VAL A 30 1.77 -12.53 16.86
C VAL A 30 1.22 -13.94 16.68
N ASP A 31 -0.01 -14.03 16.22
CA ASP A 31 -0.61 -15.28 15.77
C ASP A 31 -0.50 -15.38 14.25
N VAL A 32 -0.18 -16.56 13.73
CA VAL A 32 -0.17 -16.87 12.31
C VAL A 32 -1.16 -17.98 12.03
N SER A 33 -2.03 -17.78 11.06
CA SER A 33 -2.95 -18.83 10.63
C SER A 33 -3.21 -18.73 9.13
N ASN A 34 -3.58 -19.87 8.52
CA ASN A 34 -4.02 -19.87 7.14
C ASN A 34 -5.36 -19.12 6.99
N PHE A 35 -5.47 -18.32 5.95
CA PHE A 35 -6.76 -17.76 5.59
C PHE A 35 -7.72 -18.88 5.20
N PRO A 36 -8.99 -18.86 5.68
CA PRO A 36 -9.94 -19.96 5.45
C PRO A 36 -10.04 -20.38 3.98
N GLY A 37 -9.84 -21.67 3.73
CA GLY A 37 -9.94 -22.26 2.39
C GLY A 37 -8.71 -22.05 1.49
N THR A 38 -7.58 -21.58 2.05
CA THR A 38 -6.32 -21.35 1.31
C THR A 38 -5.11 -21.88 2.07
N THR A 39 -3.94 -21.88 1.42
CA THR A 39 -2.62 -22.13 2.04
C THR A 39 -1.88 -20.85 2.38
N VAL A 40 -2.53 -19.69 2.22
CA VAL A 40 -1.90 -18.37 2.45
C VAL A 40 -1.94 -18.04 3.93
N ASP A 41 -0.76 -17.80 4.50
CA ASP A 41 -0.61 -17.40 5.89
C ASP A 41 -0.95 -15.92 6.08
N ILE A 42 -1.68 -15.63 7.16
CA ILE A 42 -1.96 -14.28 7.63
C ILE A 42 -1.46 -14.16 9.06
N SER A 43 -0.75 -13.07 9.32
CA SER A 43 -0.29 -12.70 10.66
C SER A 43 -1.22 -11.65 11.26
N TYR A 44 -1.60 -11.84 12.52
CA TYR A 44 -2.38 -10.88 13.27
C TYR A 44 -1.91 -10.78 14.70
N GLY A 45 -2.09 -9.62 15.28
CA GLY A 45 -1.71 -9.31 16.65
C GLY A 45 -2.60 -8.23 17.24
N LYS A 46 -2.37 -7.89 18.50
CA LYS A 46 -3.18 -6.90 19.23
C LYS A 46 -2.47 -5.56 19.30
N LEU A 47 -3.25 -4.48 19.19
CA LEU A 47 -2.88 -3.12 19.50
C LEU A 47 -3.94 -2.53 20.46
N GLY A 48 -3.73 -2.65 21.77
CA GLY A 48 -4.78 -2.35 22.75
C GLY A 48 -5.99 -3.27 22.56
N GLU A 49 -7.15 -2.68 22.30
CA GLU A 49 -8.38 -3.41 22.00
C GLU A 49 -8.51 -3.77 20.50
N ASP A 50 -7.70 -3.15 19.64
CA ASP A 50 -7.75 -3.34 18.19
C ASP A 50 -6.93 -4.56 17.75
N VAL A 51 -7.22 -5.07 16.56
CA VAL A 51 -6.49 -6.17 15.91
C VAL A 51 -5.78 -5.63 14.67
N VAL A 52 -4.47 -5.86 14.62
CA VAL A 52 -3.65 -5.53 13.44
C VAL A 52 -3.45 -6.79 12.61
N ILE A 53 -3.68 -6.70 11.32
CA ILE A 53 -3.56 -7.80 10.36
C ILE A 53 -2.52 -7.43 9.32
N ASP A 54 -1.52 -8.29 9.11
CA ASP A 54 -0.54 -8.15 8.04
C ASP A 54 -1.02 -8.94 6.82
N THR A 55 -1.11 -8.27 5.67
CA THR A 55 -1.45 -8.91 4.41
C THR A 55 -0.21 -9.33 3.64
N PRO A 56 -0.29 -10.33 2.74
CA PRO A 56 0.74 -10.52 1.73
C PRO A 56 1.04 -9.23 0.97
N GLY A 57 2.30 -9.02 0.58
CA GLY A 57 2.67 -7.88 -0.26
C GLY A 57 2.04 -8.05 -1.65
N VAL A 58 1.34 -7.03 -2.11
CA VAL A 58 0.64 -7.02 -3.41
C VAL A 58 0.88 -5.72 -4.14
N TYR A 59 0.81 -5.74 -5.46
CA TYR A 59 0.93 -4.53 -6.30
C TYR A 59 -0.41 -3.87 -6.58
N GLY A 60 -1.52 -4.53 -6.25
CA GLY A 60 -2.86 -4.01 -6.41
C GLY A 60 -3.90 -4.92 -5.76
N ILE A 61 -5.16 -4.49 -5.73
CA ILE A 61 -6.27 -5.24 -5.12
C ILE A 61 -7.06 -6.10 -6.10
N SER A 62 -6.76 -6.06 -7.40
CA SER A 62 -7.31 -7.03 -8.35
C SER A 62 -6.62 -8.37 -8.17
N SER A 63 -7.37 -9.46 -8.13
CA SER A 63 -6.84 -10.77 -7.77
C SER A 63 -6.60 -11.64 -9.00
N PHE A 64 -5.35 -11.99 -9.24
CA PHE A 64 -4.94 -12.93 -10.27
C PHE A 64 -4.42 -14.27 -9.70
N ASN A 65 -4.06 -14.28 -8.42
CA ASN A 65 -3.60 -15.46 -7.69
C ASN A 65 -4.23 -15.53 -6.29
N ASP A 66 -3.97 -16.62 -5.56
CA ASP A 66 -4.55 -16.84 -4.23
C ASP A 66 -4.08 -15.82 -3.19
N GLU A 67 -2.81 -15.38 -3.25
CA GLU A 67 -2.27 -14.38 -2.32
C GLU A 67 -2.94 -13.02 -2.53
N GLU A 68 -3.10 -12.58 -3.77
CA GLU A 68 -3.78 -11.33 -4.11
C GLU A 68 -5.26 -11.38 -3.73
N ARG A 69 -5.92 -12.54 -3.93
CA ARG A 69 -7.31 -12.72 -3.51
C ARG A 69 -7.47 -12.61 -1.99
N VAL A 70 -6.59 -13.27 -1.24
CA VAL A 70 -6.59 -13.22 0.22
C VAL A 70 -6.31 -11.79 0.69
N ALA A 71 -5.30 -11.13 0.14
CA ALA A 71 -5.00 -9.74 0.46
C ALA A 71 -6.21 -8.83 0.21
N ARG A 72 -6.86 -8.94 -0.95
CA ARG A 72 -8.07 -8.19 -1.28
C ARG A 72 -9.20 -8.43 -0.26
N ASP A 73 -9.49 -9.70 0.06
CA ASP A 73 -10.59 -10.03 0.96
C ASP A 73 -10.33 -9.52 2.38
N VAL A 74 -9.06 -9.56 2.83
CA VAL A 74 -8.65 -8.97 4.11
C VAL A 74 -8.76 -7.45 4.07
N ILE A 75 -8.26 -6.80 3.02
CA ILE A 75 -8.33 -5.33 2.84
C ILE A 75 -9.78 -4.86 2.89
N LEU A 76 -10.69 -5.52 2.15
CA LEU A 76 -12.10 -5.14 2.11
C LEU A 76 -12.83 -5.37 3.44
N SER A 77 -12.26 -6.17 4.34
CA SER A 77 -12.80 -6.38 5.70
C SER A 77 -12.29 -5.38 6.73
N ALA A 78 -11.38 -4.47 6.35
CA ALA A 78 -10.73 -3.54 7.26
C ALA A 78 -11.67 -2.42 7.74
N ASP A 79 -11.49 -2.00 8.98
CA ASP A 79 -12.08 -0.77 9.53
C ASP A 79 -11.13 0.42 9.31
N LEU A 80 -9.84 0.15 9.20
CA LEU A 80 -8.79 1.12 8.94
C LEU A 80 -7.62 0.44 8.21
N ILE A 81 -7.03 1.14 7.26
CA ILE A 81 -5.87 0.66 6.49
C ILE A 81 -4.65 1.53 6.78
N VAL A 82 -3.53 0.89 7.11
CA VAL A 82 -2.21 1.52 7.07
C VAL A 82 -1.52 1.05 5.80
N ASN A 83 -1.41 1.95 4.84
CA ASN A 83 -0.75 1.67 3.57
C ASN A 83 0.72 2.09 3.66
N VAL A 84 1.62 1.11 3.64
CA VAL A 84 3.07 1.33 3.64
C VAL A 84 3.57 1.50 2.22
N VAL A 85 4.23 2.62 1.96
CA VAL A 85 4.68 3.06 0.63
C VAL A 85 6.19 3.30 0.66
N ASP A 86 6.91 2.84 -0.35
CA ASP A 86 8.34 3.09 -0.51
C ASP A 86 8.57 4.44 -1.19
N ALA A 87 9.20 5.37 -0.49
CA ALA A 87 9.50 6.71 -1.01
C ALA A 87 10.46 6.68 -2.22
N VAL A 88 11.29 5.63 -2.36
CA VAL A 88 12.18 5.45 -3.51
C VAL A 88 11.42 5.06 -4.77
N HIS A 89 10.31 4.31 -4.61
CA HIS A 89 9.49 3.80 -5.70
C HIS A 89 8.04 4.30 -5.59
N LEU A 90 7.89 5.58 -5.25
CA LEU A 90 6.59 6.20 -4.95
C LEU A 90 5.59 6.01 -6.10
N GLU A 91 6.00 6.25 -7.34
CA GLU A 91 5.14 6.13 -8.52
C GLU A 91 4.51 4.74 -8.63
N ARG A 92 5.32 3.70 -8.44
CA ARG A 92 4.85 2.32 -8.45
C ARG A 92 3.86 2.06 -7.32
N ASP A 93 4.22 2.47 -6.11
CA ASP A 93 3.47 2.13 -4.91
C ASP A 93 2.15 2.90 -4.81
N LEU A 94 2.09 4.11 -5.36
CA LEU A 94 0.86 4.90 -5.44
C LEU A 94 -0.26 4.21 -6.21
N PHE A 95 0.05 3.29 -7.12
CA PHE A 95 -0.97 2.51 -7.80
C PHE A 95 -1.86 1.74 -6.81
N LEU A 96 -1.24 0.98 -5.90
CA LEU A 96 -1.96 0.28 -4.84
C LEU A 96 -2.65 1.26 -3.89
N THR A 97 -1.97 2.34 -3.52
CA THR A 97 -2.52 3.39 -2.63
C THR A 97 -3.83 3.95 -3.17
N LEU A 98 -3.88 4.28 -4.45
CA LEU A 98 -5.09 4.84 -5.08
C LEU A 98 -6.23 3.82 -5.14
N GLN A 99 -5.93 2.56 -5.40
CA GLN A 99 -6.93 1.49 -5.35
C GLN A 99 -7.48 1.28 -3.94
N VAL A 100 -6.61 1.33 -2.93
CA VAL A 100 -7.01 1.23 -1.52
C VAL A 100 -7.89 2.42 -1.12
N ILE A 101 -7.54 3.64 -1.52
CA ILE A 101 -8.36 4.83 -1.28
C ILE A 101 -9.72 4.72 -1.98
N ASP A 102 -9.77 4.16 -3.18
CA ASP A 102 -11.02 3.98 -3.95
C ASP A 102 -12.01 3.03 -3.27
N THR A 103 -11.56 2.20 -2.32
CA THR A 103 -12.47 1.37 -1.50
C THR A 103 -13.36 2.19 -0.56
N GLY A 104 -13.01 3.43 -0.28
CA GLY A 104 -13.69 4.28 0.70
C GLY A 104 -13.40 3.94 2.16
N ILE A 105 -12.57 2.94 2.43
CA ILE A 105 -12.12 2.60 3.79
C ILE A 105 -11.15 3.69 4.29
N PRO A 106 -11.21 4.09 5.57
CA PRO A 106 -10.24 5.03 6.14
C PRO A 106 -8.79 4.56 5.97
N VAL A 107 -7.93 5.43 5.43
CA VAL A 107 -6.52 5.14 5.13
C VAL A 107 -5.60 6.11 5.85
N LEU A 108 -4.47 5.61 6.33
CA LEU A 108 -3.27 6.36 6.68
C LEU A 108 -2.12 5.83 5.83
N VAL A 109 -1.34 6.71 5.22
CA VAL A 109 -0.15 6.35 4.45
C VAL A 109 1.10 6.49 5.32
N ALA A 110 1.87 5.43 5.44
CA ALA A 110 3.21 5.44 6.01
C ALA A 110 4.23 5.50 4.85
N LEU A 111 4.76 6.69 4.59
CA LEU A 111 5.78 6.94 3.56
C LEU A 111 7.14 6.53 4.11
N ASN A 112 7.55 5.30 3.82
CA ASN A 112 8.75 4.69 4.37
C ASN A 112 9.99 4.89 3.48
N MET A 113 11.17 4.62 4.04
CA MET A 113 12.47 4.71 3.35
C MET A 113 12.78 6.13 2.84
N VAL A 114 12.33 7.16 3.56
CA VAL A 114 12.58 8.56 3.16
C VAL A 114 14.06 8.92 3.21
N ASP A 115 14.87 8.25 4.03
CA ASP A 115 16.31 8.40 4.07
C ASP A 115 17.00 7.83 2.83
N ASP A 116 16.59 6.66 2.36
CA ASP A 116 17.09 6.05 1.11
C ASP A 116 16.70 6.91 -0.11
N ALA A 117 15.48 7.45 -0.12
CA ALA A 117 15.04 8.38 -1.15
C ALA A 117 15.94 9.63 -1.17
N ALA A 118 16.18 10.24 0.00
CA ALA A 118 17.05 11.42 0.12
C ALA A 118 18.49 11.13 -0.35
N GLN A 119 19.06 9.97 -0.02
CA GLN A 119 20.38 9.55 -0.50
C GLN A 119 20.44 9.44 -2.04
N LYS A 120 19.34 9.09 -2.68
CA LYS A 120 19.21 9.02 -4.14
C LYS A 120 18.82 10.35 -4.80
N GLY A 121 18.76 11.44 -4.01
CA GLY A 121 18.35 12.76 -4.50
C GLY A 121 16.84 12.89 -4.75
N ILE A 122 16.04 11.94 -4.29
CA ILE A 122 14.59 11.97 -4.39
C ILE A 122 14.03 12.70 -3.17
N GLN A 123 13.29 13.78 -3.40
CA GLN A 123 12.58 14.51 -2.35
C GLN A 123 11.08 14.30 -2.53
N VAL A 124 10.42 13.80 -1.50
CA VAL A 124 8.97 13.63 -1.47
C VAL A 124 8.38 14.60 -0.46
N ASP A 125 7.48 15.45 -0.91
CA ASP A 125 6.72 16.33 -0.03
C ASP A 125 5.52 15.59 0.57
N ALA A 126 5.67 15.11 1.80
CA ALA A 126 4.63 14.36 2.49
C ALA A 126 3.36 15.20 2.74
N HIS A 127 3.48 16.51 2.94
CA HIS A 127 2.33 17.40 3.14
C HIS A 127 1.55 17.61 1.85
N LEU A 128 2.25 17.78 0.74
CA LEU A 128 1.60 17.85 -0.56
C LEU A 128 0.91 16.53 -0.90
N LEU A 129 1.58 15.40 -0.64
CA LEU A 129 1.00 14.07 -0.85
C LEU A 129 -0.25 13.86 0.02
N GLU A 130 -0.22 14.25 1.29
CA GLU A 130 -1.38 14.22 2.19
C GLU A 130 -2.55 15.06 1.63
N HIS A 131 -2.25 16.24 1.11
CA HIS A 131 -3.25 17.12 0.52
C HIS A 131 -3.87 16.51 -0.75
N LEU A 132 -3.04 15.95 -1.64
CA LEU A 132 -3.49 15.36 -2.91
C LEU A 132 -4.31 14.08 -2.72
N LEU A 133 -3.91 13.24 -1.78
CA LEU A 133 -4.60 11.98 -1.50
C LEU A 133 -5.80 12.16 -0.56
N GLY A 134 -5.84 13.26 0.18
CA GLY A 134 -6.87 13.53 1.19
C GLY A 134 -6.83 12.61 2.41
N VAL A 135 -5.70 11.92 2.65
CA VAL A 135 -5.47 11.03 3.79
C VAL A 135 -4.20 11.41 4.53
N PRO A 136 -4.06 11.11 5.84
CA PRO A 136 -2.82 11.39 6.58
C PRO A 136 -1.62 10.68 5.95
N VAL A 137 -0.50 11.40 5.84
CA VAL A 137 0.79 10.85 5.37
C VAL A 137 1.85 11.10 6.42
N VAL A 138 2.53 10.04 6.86
CA VAL A 138 3.61 10.09 7.84
C VAL A 138 4.91 9.61 7.21
N SER A 139 5.93 10.46 7.20
CA SER A 139 7.27 10.07 6.77
C SER A 139 7.94 9.19 7.82
N THR A 140 8.55 8.09 7.38
CA THR A 140 9.14 7.10 8.27
C THR A 140 10.47 6.56 7.75
N VAL A 141 11.31 6.11 8.70
CA VAL A 141 12.44 5.22 8.47
C VAL A 141 12.26 4.05 9.45
N ALA A 142 11.40 3.12 9.09
CA ALA A 142 10.89 2.09 9.99
C ALA A 142 12.00 1.24 10.62
N VAL A 143 13.04 0.89 9.87
CA VAL A 143 14.19 0.12 10.37
C VAL A 143 15.01 0.86 11.45
N LYS A 144 14.90 2.19 11.52
CA LYS A 144 15.52 3.04 12.54
C LYS A 144 14.54 3.42 13.65
N GLY A 145 13.28 3.01 13.55
CA GLY A 145 12.22 3.39 14.49
C GLY A 145 11.66 4.80 14.29
N GLU A 146 12.15 5.53 13.28
CA GLU A 146 11.72 6.91 13.02
C GLU A 146 10.31 6.94 12.41
N GLY A 147 9.42 7.77 12.96
CA GLY A 147 8.06 7.95 12.47
C GLY A 147 7.05 6.88 12.92
N LEU A 148 7.47 5.77 13.53
CA LEU A 148 6.57 4.69 13.93
C LEU A 148 5.57 5.14 15.00
N GLU A 149 6.02 5.93 15.98
CA GLU A 149 5.16 6.49 17.02
C GLU A 149 4.14 7.48 16.43
N GLN A 150 4.56 8.28 15.45
CA GLN A 150 3.68 9.20 14.74
C GLN A 150 2.60 8.44 13.95
N VAL A 151 2.95 7.33 13.28
CA VAL A 151 1.96 6.46 12.62
C VAL A 151 0.95 5.96 13.64
N ARG A 152 1.41 5.42 14.77
CA ARG A 152 0.53 4.95 15.84
C ARG A 152 -0.36 6.05 16.40
N GLY A 153 0.19 7.22 16.65
CA GLY A 153 -0.52 8.37 17.22
C GLY A 153 -1.56 8.99 16.28
N ARG A 154 -1.39 8.80 14.96
CA ARG A 154 -2.29 9.37 13.94
C ARG A 154 -3.28 8.34 13.36
N LEU A 155 -3.35 7.12 13.89
CA LEU A 155 -4.30 6.10 13.40
C LEU A 155 -5.76 6.60 13.41
N ASP A 156 -6.15 7.36 14.43
CA ASP A 156 -7.50 7.91 14.53
C ASP A 156 -7.76 9.10 13.59
N GLU A 157 -6.73 9.63 12.91
CA GLU A 157 -6.89 10.62 11.84
C GLU A 157 -7.15 10.00 10.48
N ALA A 158 -7.05 8.66 10.35
CA ALA A 158 -7.32 7.96 9.11
C ALA A 158 -8.73 8.28 8.59
N ARG A 159 -8.82 8.54 7.29
CA ARG A 159 -10.07 8.94 6.63
C ARG A 159 -10.14 8.42 5.20
N ALA A 160 -11.34 8.39 4.65
CA ALA A 160 -11.51 8.15 3.23
C ALA A 160 -10.86 9.29 2.44
N GLY A 161 -10.03 8.91 1.47
CA GLY A 161 -9.33 9.83 0.60
C GLY A 161 -10.06 10.08 -0.72
N SER A 162 -9.33 10.67 -1.67
CA SER A 162 -9.81 10.91 -3.02
C SER A 162 -8.79 10.42 -4.06
N VAL A 163 -9.30 9.88 -5.16
CA VAL A 163 -8.47 9.47 -6.31
C VAL A 163 -8.73 10.45 -7.47
N PRO A 164 -7.71 11.14 -7.98
CA PRO A 164 -7.87 12.01 -9.13
C PRO A 164 -8.40 11.25 -10.35
N ALA A 165 -9.48 11.74 -10.96
CA ALA A 165 -10.18 11.07 -12.06
C ALA A 165 -9.32 10.75 -13.30
N PRO A 166 -8.34 11.58 -13.70
CA PRO A 166 -7.43 11.24 -14.80
C PRO A 166 -6.60 9.99 -14.51
N LEU A 167 -6.02 9.92 -13.32
CA LEU A 167 -5.19 8.80 -12.89
C LEU A 167 -5.99 7.50 -12.79
N GLN A 168 -7.20 7.57 -12.25
CA GLN A 168 -8.10 6.41 -12.16
C GLN A 168 -8.41 5.82 -13.54
N ARG A 169 -8.59 6.65 -14.57
CA ARG A 169 -8.84 6.20 -15.95
C ARG A 169 -7.63 5.48 -16.54
N GLU A 170 -6.45 6.05 -16.41
CA GLU A 170 -5.22 5.45 -16.94
C GLU A 170 -4.89 4.10 -16.29
N LEU A 171 -5.10 3.99 -14.98
CA LEU A 171 -4.93 2.74 -14.26
C LEU A 171 -5.87 1.66 -14.79
N LYS A 172 -7.13 2.01 -15.01
CA LYS A 172 -8.15 1.09 -15.54
C LYS A 172 -7.84 0.65 -16.96
N GLU A 173 -7.36 1.56 -17.80
CA GLU A 173 -6.96 1.23 -19.18
C GLU A 173 -5.75 0.31 -19.22
N ALA A 174 -4.75 0.55 -18.38
CA ALA A 174 -3.56 -0.30 -18.29
C ALA A 174 -3.91 -1.72 -17.83
N LEU A 175 -4.75 -1.86 -16.83
CA LEU A 175 -5.22 -3.17 -16.34
C LEU A 175 -5.99 -3.96 -17.40
N ASN A 176 -6.85 -3.29 -18.18
CA ASN A 176 -7.62 -3.93 -19.24
C ASN A 176 -6.75 -4.45 -20.38
N ARG A 177 -5.60 -3.83 -20.64
CA ARG A 177 -4.68 -4.24 -21.72
C ARG A 177 -3.75 -5.38 -21.34
N ILE A 178 -3.32 -5.43 -20.09
CA ILE A 178 -2.19 -6.26 -19.65
C ILE A 178 -2.65 -7.50 -18.87
N GLY A 179 -3.79 -7.42 -18.17
CA GLY A 179 -4.36 -8.54 -17.42
C GLY A 179 -3.61 -8.92 -16.14
N SER A 180 -2.38 -8.45 -15.95
CA SER A 180 -1.56 -8.60 -14.74
C SER A 180 -1.24 -7.24 -14.17
N GLN A 181 -1.55 -7.00 -12.91
CA GLN A 181 -1.27 -5.72 -12.26
C GLN A 181 0.23 -5.44 -12.16
N ALA A 182 1.02 -6.44 -11.79
CA ALA A 182 2.47 -6.29 -11.68
C ALA A 182 3.10 -5.92 -13.02
N GLU A 183 2.70 -6.59 -14.12
CA GLU A 183 3.20 -6.29 -15.46
C GLU A 183 2.65 -4.96 -16.00
N ALA A 184 1.38 -4.63 -15.70
CA ALA A 184 0.81 -3.33 -16.03
C ALA A 184 1.60 -2.19 -15.40
N LEU A 185 1.99 -2.34 -14.13
CA LEU A 185 2.83 -1.37 -13.44
C LEU A 185 4.20 -1.23 -14.09
N LEU A 186 4.86 -2.35 -14.40
CA LEU A 186 6.18 -2.33 -15.04
C LEU A 186 6.13 -1.64 -16.42
N VAL A 187 5.07 -1.89 -17.21
CA VAL A 187 4.86 -1.19 -18.47
C VAL A 187 4.66 0.31 -18.25
N LEU A 188 3.88 0.69 -17.24
CA LEU A 188 3.63 2.08 -16.89
C LEU A 188 4.88 2.78 -16.35
N GLU A 189 5.78 2.06 -15.69
CA GLU A 189 7.09 2.55 -15.24
C GLU A 189 8.12 2.65 -16.38
N GLY A 190 7.78 2.17 -17.57
CA GLY A 190 8.64 2.23 -18.74
C GLY A 190 9.57 1.05 -18.91
N ASP A 191 9.26 -0.12 -18.31
CA ASP A 191 10.04 -1.35 -18.52
C ASP A 191 9.89 -1.83 -19.97
N PRO A 192 10.97 -1.74 -20.80
CA PRO A 192 10.89 -2.07 -22.21
C PRO A 192 10.67 -3.56 -22.46
N HIS A 193 11.15 -4.44 -21.59
CA HIS A 193 11.05 -5.88 -21.78
C HIS A 193 9.64 -6.40 -21.53
N VAL A 194 8.97 -5.85 -20.51
CA VAL A 194 7.57 -6.21 -20.21
C VAL A 194 6.65 -5.56 -21.26
N ALA A 195 6.90 -4.32 -21.66
CA ALA A 195 6.14 -3.64 -22.70
C ALA A 195 6.22 -4.38 -24.06
N GLU A 196 7.41 -4.84 -24.46
CA GLU A 196 7.62 -5.61 -25.70
C GLU A 196 6.86 -6.95 -25.66
N ARG A 197 6.86 -7.64 -24.51
CA ARG A 197 6.14 -8.91 -24.33
C ARG A 197 4.64 -8.77 -24.59
N HIS A 198 4.07 -7.62 -24.25
CA HIS A 198 2.65 -7.32 -24.47
C HIS A 198 2.37 -6.55 -25.77
N GLY A 199 3.39 -6.29 -26.58
CA GLY A 199 3.24 -5.54 -27.83
C GLY A 199 2.76 -4.10 -27.64
N ILE A 200 3.09 -3.49 -26.51
CA ILE A 200 2.68 -2.15 -26.08
C ILE A 200 3.92 -1.28 -25.97
N ALA A 201 3.83 0.01 -26.31
CA ALA A 201 4.91 0.95 -26.03
C ALA A 201 5.10 1.11 -24.52
N PRO A 202 6.36 1.15 -24.03
CA PRO A 202 6.61 1.44 -22.60
C PRO A 202 6.05 2.82 -22.26
N GLY A 203 5.41 2.90 -21.10
CA GLY A 203 4.87 4.15 -20.58
C GLY A 203 5.98 5.14 -20.24
N ASP A 204 5.71 6.40 -20.45
CA ASP A 204 6.56 7.50 -19.97
C ASP A 204 5.76 8.28 -18.92
N ARG A 205 5.75 7.76 -17.70
CA ARG A 205 4.94 8.35 -16.63
C ARG A 205 5.65 9.36 -15.78
N ARG A 206 6.91 9.59 -16.01
CA ARG A 206 7.62 10.62 -15.26
C ARG A 206 6.98 11.99 -15.41
N GLU A 207 6.34 12.27 -16.55
CA GLU A 207 5.66 13.54 -16.79
C GLU A 207 4.22 13.60 -16.26
N ALA A 208 3.47 12.49 -16.24
CA ALA A 208 2.04 12.49 -15.88
C ALA A 208 1.75 12.61 -14.36
N ILE A 209 2.73 12.31 -13.52
CA ILE A 209 2.61 12.40 -12.06
C ILE A 209 3.13 13.75 -11.55
N TYR A 210 3.95 14.44 -12.33
CA TYR A 210 4.56 15.74 -11.97
C TYR A 210 3.90 16.94 -12.68
N SER A 211 2.91 16.75 -13.51
CA SER A 211 2.07 17.77 -14.14
C SER A 211 0.67 17.83 -13.50
#